data_ee8b308310167a99d31553b2a132b0c4
#
_entry.id   ee8b308310167a99d31553b2a132b0c4
#
_cell.length_a   1.000
_cell.length_b   1.000
_cell.length_c   1.000
_cell.angle_alpha   90.00
_cell.angle_beta   90.00
_cell.angle_gamma   90.00
#
_symmetry.space_group_name_H-M   'P 1'
#
loop_
_entity.id
_entity.type
_entity.pdbx_description
1 polymer ?
#
loop_
_entity_poly.entity_id
_entity_poly.type
_entity_poly.pdbx_seq_one_letter_code
_entity_poly.pdbx_strand_id
1 'polypeptide(L)'
;MGLDLNLNVVHESVNKNVKRVFYSSSACMYPEHNQLDPDNPNCTEESAYPAAPDSEYGWEKLFSERLFLAYARNKGLVVRVARYHNIFGPEGTWDGGREKAPAAMCRKASLEEEGGSIEVWGPGDQTRSFLYIDECIAATIRLMRSNFTGPVNIGSEEMISINDFAKMAIEVSGKNLDIYNINGEDFIKKYGHPCPIGVNGRNSDNTLYEQKIGWAVSQPLVVGMRKTYDWINEQINK
;
A
#
# COMPACT_ATOMS: atom_id res chain seq x y z
N MET A 1 -5.73 14.40 -13.94
CA MET A 1 -4.42 14.02 -14.53
C MET A 1 -4.24 12.52 -14.69
N GLY A 2 -4.53 11.69 -13.71
CA GLY A 2 -4.41 10.23 -13.85
C GLY A 2 -5.40 9.61 -14.84
N LEU A 3 -6.64 10.08 -14.85
CA LEU A 3 -7.70 9.58 -15.74
C LEU A 3 -7.37 9.80 -17.22
N ASP A 4 -6.90 10.96 -17.61
CA ASP A 4 -6.53 11.27 -19.00
C ASP A 4 -5.37 10.40 -19.46
N LEU A 5 -4.37 10.20 -18.58
CA LEU A 5 -3.25 9.30 -18.86
C LEU A 5 -3.76 7.86 -19.12
N ASN A 6 -4.60 7.34 -18.23
CA ASN A 6 -5.12 5.98 -18.31
C ASN A 6 -5.99 5.79 -19.56
N LEU A 7 -6.83 6.78 -19.90
CA LEU A 7 -7.64 6.74 -21.12
C LEU A 7 -6.75 6.70 -22.37
N ASN A 8 -5.73 7.55 -22.44
CA ASN A 8 -4.79 7.55 -23.55
C ASN A 8 -4.02 6.23 -23.66
N VAL A 9 -3.55 5.68 -22.53
CA VAL A 9 -2.83 4.40 -22.50
C VAL A 9 -3.69 3.27 -23.05
N VAL A 10 -4.94 3.11 -22.59
CA VAL A 10 -5.79 2.00 -23.09
C VAL A 10 -6.13 2.18 -24.56
N HIS A 11 -6.42 3.42 -24.99
CA HIS A 11 -6.77 3.74 -26.37
C HIS A 11 -5.61 3.42 -27.31
N GLU A 12 -4.42 3.94 -27.01
CA GLU A 12 -3.23 3.71 -27.82
C GLU A 12 -2.76 2.25 -27.76
N SER A 13 -2.98 1.56 -26.65
CA SER A 13 -2.67 0.13 -26.55
C SER A 13 -3.46 -0.69 -27.57
N VAL A 14 -4.73 -0.36 -27.80
CA VAL A 14 -5.54 -1.01 -28.85
C VAL A 14 -5.05 -0.60 -30.24
N ASN A 15 -4.85 0.70 -30.49
CA ASN A 15 -4.42 1.22 -31.79
C ASN A 15 -3.05 0.67 -32.23
N LYS A 16 -2.16 0.43 -31.28
CA LYS A 16 -0.80 -0.09 -31.53
C LYS A 16 -0.69 -1.61 -31.40
N ASN A 17 -1.80 -2.32 -31.22
CA ASN A 17 -1.83 -3.77 -31.05
C ASN A 17 -0.90 -4.26 -29.94
N VAL A 18 -0.89 -3.57 -28.79
CA VAL A 18 -0.10 -3.97 -27.62
C VAL A 18 -0.56 -5.34 -27.16
N LYS A 19 0.36 -6.29 -27.01
CA LYS A 19 0.03 -7.69 -26.70
C LYS A 19 -0.58 -7.85 -25.30
N ARG A 20 -0.13 -7.06 -24.31
CA ARG A 20 -0.60 -7.15 -22.92
C ARG A 20 -0.33 -5.85 -22.19
N VAL A 21 -1.30 -5.41 -21.39
CA VAL A 21 -1.21 -4.20 -20.57
C VAL A 21 -1.37 -4.59 -19.09
N PHE A 22 -0.59 -3.95 -18.23
CA PHE A 22 -0.72 -4.04 -16.78
C PHE A 22 -1.31 -2.74 -16.23
N TYR A 23 -2.27 -2.86 -15.35
CA TYR A 23 -2.81 -1.74 -14.60
C TYR A 23 -2.56 -1.92 -13.09
N SER A 24 -1.84 -0.97 -12.48
CA SER A 24 -1.66 -0.89 -11.04
C SER A 24 -2.87 -0.20 -10.41
N SER A 25 -3.85 -0.98 -9.95
CA SER A 25 -4.92 -0.53 -9.10
C SER A 25 -4.42 -0.39 -7.64
N SER A 26 -5.29 -0.11 -6.71
CA SER A 26 -4.91 0.14 -5.31
C SER A 26 -5.97 -0.37 -4.35
N ALA A 27 -5.57 -0.80 -3.16
CA ALA A 27 -6.47 -1.11 -2.06
C ALA A 27 -7.33 0.09 -1.60
N CYS A 28 -6.93 1.32 -1.94
CA CYS A 28 -7.74 2.52 -1.68
C CYS A 28 -9.07 2.54 -2.43
N MET A 29 -9.26 1.65 -3.42
CA MET A 29 -10.53 1.52 -4.14
C MET A 29 -11.59 0.73 -3.37
N TYR A 30 -11.23 0.00 -2.32
CA TYR A 30 -12.18 -0.74 -1.50
C TYR A 30 -13.10 0.20 -0.71
N PRO A 31 -14.38 -0.22 -0.48
CA PRO A 31 -15.33 0.58 0.26
C PRO A 31 -14.86 0.88 1.69
N GLU A 32 -15.09 2.12 2.16
CA GLU A 32 -14.76 2.53 3.51
C GLU A 32 -15.46 1.64 4.56
N HIS A 33 -16.74 1.30 4.33
CA HIS A 33 -17.52 0.48 5.26
C HIS A 33 -16.96 -0.94 5.49
N ASN A 34 -16.13 -1.45 4.59
CA ASN A 34 -15.40 -2.72 4.75
C ASN A 34 -14.16 -2.60 5.65
N GLN A 35 -13.80 -1.39 6.07
CA GLN A 35 -12.53 -1.05 6.69
C GLN A 35 -12.72 -0.29 8.02
N LEU A 36 -13.92 -0.37 8.61
CA LEU A 36 -14.26 0.28 9.88
C LEU A 36 -13.74 -0.51 11.10
N ASP A 37 -13.66 -1.82 10.98
CA ASP A 37 -13.12 -2.70 12.02
C ASP A 37 -11.61 -2.89 11.79
N PRO A 38 -10.74 -2.42 12.71
CA PRO A 38 -9.30 -2.57 12.56
C PRO A 38 -8.83 -4.02 12.66
N ASP A 39 -9.58 -4.89 13.32
CA ASP A 39 -9.20 -6.28 13.54
C ASP A 39 -9.70 -7.22 12.43
N ASN A 40 -10.75 -6.81 11.69
CA ASN A 40 -11.38 -7.65 10.69
C ASN A 40 -11.82 -6.87 9.42
N PRO A 41 -10.89 -6.19 8.73
CA PRO A 41 -11.21 -5.51 7.48
C PRO A 41 -11.50 -6.51 6.36
N ASN A 42 -12.51 -6.23 5.53
CA ASN A 42 -12.86 -7.06 4.38
C ASN A 42 -12.41 -6.42 3.07
N CYS A 43 -11.29 -6.88 2.54
CA CYS A 43 -10.74 -6.44 1.25
C CYS A 43 -10.58 -7.62 0.26
N THR A 44 -11.51 -8.56 0.25
CA THR A 44 -11.59 -9.57 -0.83
C THR A 44 -11.93 -8.89 -2.15
N GLU A 45 -11.53 -9.45 -3.28
CA GLU A 45 -11.78 -8.81 -4.59
C GLU A 45 -13.27 -8.59 -4.86
N GLU A 46 -14.14 -9.46 -4.37
CA GLU A 46 -15.60 -9.36 -4.50
C GLU A 46 -16.19 -8.24 -3.63
N SER A 47 -15.57 -7.94 -2.50
CA SER A 47 -16.04 -6.91 -1.57
C SER A 47 -15.88 -5.47 -2.09
N ALA A 48 -15.31 -5.29 -3.26
CA ALA A 48 -15.18 -4.00 -3.92
C ALA A 48 -16.51 -3.33 -4.25
N TYR A 49 -17.61 -4.07 -4.20
CA TYR A 49 -18.94 -3.57 -4.51
C TYR A 49 -19.96 -3.96 -3.42
N PRO A 50 -20.92 -3.03 -3.09
CA PRO A 50 -21.13 -1.70 -3.68
C PRO A 50 -19.95 -0.76 -3.40
N ALA A 51 -19.56 0.03 -4.43
CA ALA A 51 -18.40 0.90 -4.35
C ALA A 51 -18.64 2.10 -3.45
N ALA A 52 -17.72 2.34 -2.52
CA ALA A 52 -17.69 3.51 -1.64
C ALA A 52 -16.26 3.80 -1.13
N PRO A 53 -15.29 4.08 -2.02
CA PRO A 53 -13.94 4.46 -1.60
C PRO A 53 -13.94 5.71 -0.70
N ASP A 54 -13.01 5.76 0.25
CA ASP A 54 -12.85 6.83 1.23
C ASP A 54 -12.20 8.10 0.67
N SER A 55 -11.75 8.08 -0.59
CA SER A 55 -10.98 9.18 -1.18
C SER A 55 -11.15 9.29 -2.70
N GLU A 56 -10.94 10.49 -3.23
CA GLU A 56 -10.93 10.74 -4.68
C GLU A 56 -9.89 9.88 -5.41
N TYR A 57 -8.76 9.59 -4.77
CA TYR A 57 -7.77 8.67 -5.28
C TYR A 57 -8.33 7.24 -5.43
N GLY A 58 -9.08 6.77 -4.44
CA GLY A 58 -9.75 5.48 -4.50
C GLY A 58 -10.75 5.40 -5.64
N TRP A 59 -11.56 6.44 -5.82
CA TRP A 59 -12.51 6.56 -6.94
C TRP A 59 -11.81 6.58 -8.30
N GLU A 60 -10.71 7.33 -8.42
CA GLU A 60 -9.91 7.33 -9.67
C GLU A 60 -9.36 5.94 -9.99
N LYS A 61 -8.82 5.25 -9.00
CA LYS A 61 -8.28 3.88 -9.18
C LYS A 61 -9.36 2.89 -9.59
N LEU A 62 -10.54 2.94 -8.96
CA LEU A 62 -11.67 2.10 -9.31
C LEU A 62 -12.18 2.38 -10.73
N PHE A 63 -12.37 3.66 -11.07
CA PHE A 63 -12.81 4.04 -12.41
C PHE A 63 -11.84 3.55 -13.48
N SER A 64 -10.56 3.78 -13.27
CA SER A 64 -9.52 3.35 -14.22
C SER A 64 -9.46 1.83 -14.35
N GLU A 65 -9.57 1.07 -13.24
CA GLU A 65 -9.67 -0.39 -13.28
C GLU A 65 -10.84 -0.84 -14.18
N ARG A 66 -12.02 -0.26 -13.99
CA ARG A 66 -13.20 -0.55 -14.82
C ARG A 66 -12.99 -0.18 -16.29
N LEU A 67 -12.29 0.94 -16.56
CA LEU A 67 -11.95 1.38 -17.90
C LEU A 67 -11.07 0.32 -18.62
N PHE A 68 -9.97 -0.12 -17.98
CA PHE A 68 -9.11 -1.16 -18.54
C PHE A 68 -9.86 -2.46 -18.78
N LEU A 69 -10.71 -2.89 -17.85
CA LEU A 69 -11.53 -4.09 -17.98
C LEU A 69 -12.62 -3.94 -19.05
N ALA A 70 -13.16 -2.74 -19.28
CA ALA A 70 -14.09 -2.49 -20.38
C ALA A 70 -13.39 -2.60 -21.74
N TYR A 71 -12.18 -2.10 -21.89
CA TYR A 71 -11.38 -2.28 -23.10
C TYR A 71 -11.01 -3.75 -23.34
N ALA A 72 -10.74 -4.50 -22.26
CA ALA A 72 -10.53 -5.95 -22.38
C ALA A 72 -11.77 -6.65 -22.98
N ARG A 73 -12.97 -6.37 -22.44
CA ARG A 73 -14.22 -6.98 -22.91
C ARG A 73 -14.62 -6.55 -24.33
N ASN A 74 -14.49 -5.25 -24.62
CA ASN A 74 -15.08 -4.67 -25.84
C ASN A 74 -14.11 -4.59 -27.01
N LYS A 75 -12.80 -4.61 -26.74
CA LYS A 75 -11.74 -4.43 -27.75
C LYS A 75 -10.73 -5.57 -27.79
N GLY A 76 -10.89 -6.59 -26.92
CA GLY A 76 -9.99 -7.74 -26.87
C GLY A 76 -8.60 -7.42 -26.29
N LEU A 77 -8.42 -6.27 -25.62
CA LEU A 77 -7.15 -5.93 -25.00
C LEU A 77 -6.84 -6.92 -23.87
N VAL A 78 -5.65 -7.52 -23.89
CA VAL A 78 -5.23 -8.41 -22.80
C VAL A 78 -4.73 -7.57 -21.62
N VAL A 79 -5.52 -7.52 -20.56
CA VAL A 79 -5.22 -6.70 -19.36
C VAL A 79 -4.90 -7.58 -18.16
N ARG A 80 -3.96 -7.14 -17.33
CA ARG A 80 -3.71 -7.64 -15.98
C ARG A 80 -3.89 -6.51 -15.00
N VAL A 81 -4.60 -6.76 -13.90
CA VAL A 81 -4.92 -5.75 -12.88
C VAL A 81 -4.47 -6.27 -11.53
N ALA A 82 -3.61 -5.50 -10.85
CA ALA A 82 -3.26 -5.74 -9.46
C ALA A 82 -3.80 -4.62 -8.57
N ARG A 83 -4.47 -4.98 -7.47
CA ARG A 83 -4.83 -4.09 -6.37
C ARG A 83 -3.72 -4.15 -5.33
N TYR A 84 -2.81 -3.17 -5.37
CA TYR A 84 -1.67 -3.15 -4.46
C TYR A 84 -2.06 -2.70 -3.05
N HIS A 85 -1.60 -3.47 -2.05
CA HIS A 85 -1.78 -3.20 -0.62
C HIS A 85 -0.45 -2.78 0.01
N ASN A 86 -0.27 -1.45 0.19
CA ASN A 86 0.83 -0.80 0.93
C ASN A 86 2.22 -1.38 0.63
N ILE A 87 2.70 -1.17 -0.58
CA ILE A 87 4.04 -1.59 -0.99
C ILE A 87 5.09 -0.67 -0.39
N PHE A 88 6.20 -1.24 0.10
CA PHE A 88 7.32 -0.51 0.68
C PHE A 88 8.67 -1.16 0.37
N GLY A 89 9.75 -0.41 0.55
CA GLY A 89 11.11 -0.90 0.36
C GLY A 89 12.13 0.23 0.17
N PRO A 90 13.41 -0.11 -0.02
CA PRO A 90 14.46 0.83 -0.40
C PRO A 90 14.13 1.58 -1.70
N GLU A 91 14.84 2.68 -1.95
CA GLU A 91 14.76 3.52 -3.17
C GLU A 91 13.40 4.21 -3.40
N GLY A 92 12.45 4.06 -2.48
CA GLY A 92 11.21 4.82 -2.47
C GLY A 92 11.37 6.20 -1.82
N THR A 93 10.33 7.03 -1.91
CA THR A 93 10.28 8.31 -1.19
C THR A 93 10.34 8.06 0.31
N TRP A 94 11.35 8.61 0.98
CA TRP A 94 11.60 8.41 2.41
C TRP A 94 11.63 9.71 3.21
N ASP A 95 11.68 10.86 2.54
CA ASP A 95 11.68 12.21 3.12
C ASP A 95 10.86 13.19 2.27
N GLY A 96 10.59 14.39 2.81
CA GLY A 96 9.89 15.47 2.11
C GLY A 96 8.36 15.46 2.25
N GLY A 97 7.79 14.72 3.19
CA GLY A 97 6.36 14.74 3.56
C GLY A 97 5.43 13.95 2.63
N ARG A 98 5.99 13.17 1.71
CA ARG A 98 5.23 12.26 0.81
C ARG A 98 5.51 10.79 1.08
N GLU A 99 6.39 10.51 2.02
CA GLU A 99 6.74 9.15 2.42
C GLU A 99 5.55 8.43 3.06
N LYS A 100 5.47 7.15 2.83
CA LYS A 100 4.49 6.26 3.47
C LYS A 100 4.97 5.81 4.85
N ALA A 101 4.05 5.28 5.68
CA ALA A 101 4.33 4.91 7.05
C ALA A 101 5.61 4.09 7.26
N PRO A 102 5.94 3.06 6.44
CA PRO A 102 7.19 2.31 6.61
C PRO A 102 8.44 3.19 6.52
N ALA A 103 8.54 4.01 5.49
CA ALA A 103 9.68 4.90 5.32
C ALA A 103 9.73 6.00 6.38
N ALA A 104 8.56 6.56 6.75
CA ALA A 104 8.47 7.57 7.81
C ALA A 104 8.93 7.04 9.16
N MET A 105 8.53 5.82 9.56
CA MET A 105 8.95 5.21 10.82
C MET A 105 10.44 4.87 10.82
N CYS A 106 10.95 4.30 9.74
CA CYS A 106 12.39 4.05 9.58
C CYS A 106 13.21 5.34 9.68
N ARG A 107 12.77 6.41 9.00
CA ARG A 107 13.45 7.72 9.06
C ARG A 107 13.43 8.31 10.47
N LYS A 108 12.27 8.30 11.13
CA LYS A 108 12.15 8.81 12.51
C LYS A 108 13.08 8.05 13.46
N ALA A 109 13.05 6.72 13.41
CA ALA A 109 13.94 5.90 14.25
C ALA A 109 15.43 6.09 13.92
N SER A 110 15.78 6.36 12.66
CA SER A 110 17.18 6.63 12.27
C SER A 110 17.67 7.98 12.79
N LEU A 111 16.85 9.04 12.68
CA LEU A 111 17.23 10.41 13.06
C LEU A 111 17.24 10.64 14.57
N GLU A 112 16.46 9.88 15.34
CA GLU A 112 16.34 10.10 16.77
C GLU A 112 17.57 9.61 17.53
N GLU A 113 17.91 10.31 18.63
CA GLU A 113 19.02 9.91 19.53
C GLU A 113 18.57 8.81 20.50
N GLU A 114 19.54 8.09 21.06
CA GLU A 114 19.30 7.10 22.11
C GLU A 114 18.54 7.72 23.32
N GLY A 115 17.46 7.08 23.76
CA GLY A 115 16.59 7.60 24.83
C GLY A 115 15.58 8.66 24.38
N GLY A 116 15.54 8.98 23.07
CA GLY A 116 14.57 9.90 22.50
C GLY A 116 13.21 9.26 22.23
N SER A 117 12.37 9.91 21.41
CA SER A 117 11.03 9.41 21.11
C SER A 117 10.59 9.67 19.68
N ILE A 118 9.86 8.74 19.10
CA ILE A 118 9.26 8.89 17.77
C ILE A 118 7.78 9.21 17.87
N GLU A 119 7.35 10.13 17.02
CA GLU A 119 5.95 10.55 16.93
C GLU A 119 5.15 9.63 16.01
N VAL A 120 4.02 9.15 16.51
CA VAL A 120 3.01 8.41 15.76
C VAL A 120 1.77 9.27 15.59
N TRP A 121 1.28 9.40 14.37
CA TRP A 121 0.09 10.19 14.06
C TRP A 121 -1.19 9.40 14.32
N GLY A 122 -2.10 10.02 15.05
CA GLY A 122 -3.34 9.42 15.49
C GLY A 122 -3.17 8.52 16.71
N PRO A 123 -4.19 7.72 17.08
CA PRO A 123 -4.16 6.82 18.22
C PRO A 123 -3.19 5.64 18.02
N GLY A 124 -2.88 5.31 16.77
CA GLY A 124 -1.98 4.23 16.41
C GLY A 124 -2.60 2.83 16.43
N ASP A 125 -3.92 2.74 16.68
CA ASP A 125 -4.67 1.47 16.73
C ASP A 125 -5.10 0.98 15.33
N GLN A 126 -5.10 1.89 14.34
CA GLN A 126 -5.42 1.52 12.98
C GLN A 126 -4.43 0.49 12.46
N THR A 127 -4.96 -0.52 11.76
CA THR A 127 -4.19 -1.66 11.28
C THR A 127 -3.93 -1.59 9.78
N ARG A 128 -2.77 -2.07 9.39
CA ARG A 128 -2.37 -2.19 7.97
C ARG A 128 -1.57 -3.48 7.78
N SER A 129 -1.53 -3.96 6.55
CA SER A 129 -0.51 -4.89 6.10
C SER A 129 0.42 -4.19 5.10
N PHE A 130 1.67 -4.62 5.05
CA PHE A 130 2.70 -4.02 4.21
C PHE A 130 3.45 -5.12 3.45
N LEU A 131 3.57 -4.97 2.13
CA LEU A 131 4.28 -5.93 1.28
C LEU A 131 5.64 -5.37 0.85
N TYR A 132 6.70 -6.13 1.08
CA TYR A 132 8.03 -5.75 0.65
C TYR A 132 8.16 -5.75 -0.88
N ILE A 133 8.91 -4.78 -1.41
CA ILE A 133 8.98 -4.50 -2.86
C ILE A 133 9.43 -5.69 -3.70
N ASP A 134 10.41 -6.49 -3.27
CA ASP A 134 10.87 -7.64 -4.06
C ASP A 134 9.77 -8.68 -4.26
N GLU A 135 8.95 -8.91 -3.23
CA GLU A 135 7.80 -9.81 -3.33
C GLU A 135 6.68 -9.24 -4.20
N CYS A 136 6.45 -7.93 -4.10
CA CYS A 136 5.52 -7.26 -5.02
C CYS A 136 5.94 -7.41 -6.48
N ILE A 137 7.23 -7.23 -6.78
CA ILE A 137 7.78 -7.41 -8.13
C ILE A 137 7.62 -8.86 -8.59
N ALA A 138 7.97 -9.83 -7.73
CA ALA A 138 7.82 -11.25 -8.04
C ALA A 138 6.36 -11.62 -8.36
N ALA A 139 5.41 -11.15 -7.53
CA ALA A 139 3.98 -11.33 -7.74
C ALA A 139 3.52 -10.68 -9.05
N THR A 140 3.92 -9.44 -9.29
CA THR A 140 3.54 -8.69 -10.51
C THR A 140 4.01 -9.42 -11.78
N ILE A 141 5.25 -9.92 -11.80
CA ILE A 141 5.79 -10.67 -12.94
C ILE A 141 5.01 -11.97 -13.15
N ARG A 142 4.66 -12.70 -12.08
CA ARG A 142 3.85 -13.92 -12.17
C ARG A 142 2.45 -13.62 -12.72
N LEU A 143 1.77 -12.58 -12.22
CA LEU A 143 0.50 -12.13 -12.73
C LEU A 143 0.59 -11.78 -14.23
N MET A 144 1.62 -11.02 -14.62
CA MET A 144 1.84 -10.65 -16.02
C MET A 144 2.02 -11.85 -16.93
N ARG A 145 2.65 -12.91 -16.46
CA ARG A 145 2.88 -14.15 -17.23
C ARG A 145 1.67 -15.09 -17.22
N SER A 146 0.76 -14.95 -16.27
CA SER A 146 -0.41 -15.81 -16.11
C SER A 146 -1.47 -15.57 -17.18
N ASN A 147 -2.46 -16.45 -17.22
CA ASN A 147 -3.67 -16.29 -18.05
C ASN A 147 -4.85 -15.68 -17.24
N PHE A 148 -4.67 -15.36 -15.98
CA PHE A 148 -5.71 -14.77 -15.15
C PHE A 148 -6.03 -13.34 -15.63
N THR A 149 -7.33 -13.02 -15.80
CA THR A 149 -7.81 -11.76 -16.41
C THR A 149 -8.62 -10.86 -15.48
N GLY A 150 -8.90 -11.32 -14.25
CA GLY A 150 -9.59 -10.53 -13.24
C GLY A 150 -8.65 -9.57 -12.50
N PRO A 151 -9.20 -8.60 -11.77
CA PRO A 151 -8.44 -7.90 -10.76
C PRO A 151 -8.08 -8.85 -9.63
N VAL A 152 -6.90 -8.67 -9.02
CA VAL A 152 -6.43 -9.51 -7.93
C VAL A 152 -5.61 -8.68 -6.95
N ASN A 153 -5.72 -8.98 -5.66
CA ASN A 153 -4.91 -8.37 -4.63
C ASN A 153 -3.45 -8.82 -4.74
N ILE A 154 -2.55 -7.88 -4.52
CA ILE A 154 -1.12 -8.14 -4.27
C ILE A 154 -0.75 -7.36 -3.01
N GLY A 155 -0.56 -8.10 -1.92
CA GLY A 155 -0.28 -7.55 -0.60
C GLY A 155 0.26 -8.62 0.34
N SER A 156 0.41 -8.26 1.61
CA SER A 156 0.70 -9.18 2.70
C SER A 156 -0.56 -9.34 3.56
N GLU A 157 -0.74 -10.50 4.17
CA GLU A 157 -1.78 -10.78 5.17
C GLU A 157 -1.28 -10.56 6.61
N GLU A 158 0.01 -10.25 6.78
CA GLU A 158 0.61 -9.91 8.07
C GLU A 158 0.13 -8.52 8.49
N MET A 159 -0.98 -8.48 9.25
CA MET A 159 -1.62 -7.27 9.72
C MET A 159 -0.95 -6.78 11.01
N ILE A 160 -0.71 -5.47 11.11
CA ILE A 160 -0.04 -4.85 12.26
C ILE A 160 -0.68 -3.50 12.58
N SER A 161 -0.79 -3.13 13.87
CA SER A 161 -1.17 -1.78 14.27
C SER A 161 -0.05 -0.79 13.97
N ILE A 162 -0.38 0.49 13.79
CA ILE A 162 0.66 1.53 13.55
C ILE A 162 1.58 1.68 14.77
N ASN A 163 1.06 1.50 15.99
CA ASN A 163 1.90 1.51 17.19
C ASN A 163 2.89 0.33 17.21
N ASP A 164 2.44 -0.89 16.89
CA ASP A 164 3.35 -2.03 16.86
C ASP A 164 4.33 -1.95 15.68
N PHE A 165 3.89 -1.32 14.59
CA PHE A 165 4.78 -1.03 13.47
C PHE A 165 5.88 -0.02 13.83
N ALA A 166 5.56 1.00 14.65
CA ALA A 166 6.55 1.93 15.21
C ALA A 166 7.52 1.21 16.15
N LYS A 167 7.03 0.30 17.02
CA LYS A 167 7.91 -0.55 17.86
C LYS A 167 8.86 -1.40 17.01
N MET A 168 8.35 -2.00 15.91
CA MET A 168 9.19 -2.75 14.97
C MET A 168 10.29 -1.87 14.35
N ALA A 169 9.99 -0.62 14.00
CA ALA A 169 11.00 0.32 13.49
C ALA A 169 12.07 0.65 14.54
N ILE A 170 11.68 0.79 15.80
CA ILE A 170 12.62 0.97 16.93
C ILE A 170 13.48 -0.27 17.10
N GLU A 171 12.89 -1.46 17.10
CA GLU A 171 13.62 -2.72 17.22
C GLU A 171 14.67 -2.90 16.12
N VAL A 172 14.29 -2.64 14.85
CA VAL A 172 15.25 -2.74 13.75
C VAL A 172 16.34 -1.67 13.78
N SER A 173 16.10 -0.52 14.43
CA SER A 173 17.13 0.51 14.64
C SER A 173 18.20 0.12 15.66
N GLY A 174 17.87 -0.80 16.56
CA GLY A 174 18.72 -1.20 17.68
C GLY A 174 18.82 -0.14 18.80
N LYS A 175 18.03 0.93 18.72
CA LYS A 175 17.99 2.02 19.71
C LYS A 175 16.89 1.78 20.75
N ASN A 176 17.03 2.35 21.93
CA ASN A 176 15.99 2.40 22.94
C ASN A 176 15.24 3.74 22.81
N LEU A 177 14.07 3.73 22.16
CA LEU A 177 13.26 4.91 21.89
C LEU A 177 11.86 4.71 22.44
N ASP A 178 11.25 5.81 22.88
CA ASP A 178 9.84 5.85 23.26
C ASP A 178 8.95 6.18 22.05
N ILE A 179 7.65 5.86 22.17
CA ILE A 179 6.62 6.25 21.21
C ILE A 179 5.67 7.23 21.87
N TYR A 180 5.35 8.33 21.19
CA TYR A 180 4.25 9.17 21.61
C TYR A 180 3.26 9.40 20.46
N ASN A 181 1.96 9.31 20.80
CA ASN A 181 0.89 9.51 19.85
C ASN A 181 0.44 10.98 19.87
N ILE A 182 0.29 11.58 18.70
CA ILE A 182 -0.25 12.93 18.54
C ILE A 182 -1.53 12.89 17.71
N ASN A 183 -2.64 13.41 18.25
CA ASN A 183 -3.94 13.42 17.58
C ASN A 183 -4.77 14.65 18.00
N GLY A 184 -6.00 14.74 17.47
CA GLY A 184 -6.98 15.76 17.85
C GLY A 184 -6.46 17.19 17.80
N GLU A 185 -6.71 17.95 18.86
CA GLU A 185 -6.36 19.37 18.95
C GLU A 185 -4.84 19.61 18.95
N ASP A 186 -4.06 18.74 19.58
CA ASP A 186 -2.60 18.88 19.64
C ASP A 186 -1.97 18.67 18.25
N PHE A 187 -2.52 17.76 17.47
CA PHE A 187 -2.12 17.59 16.07
C PHE A 187 -2.44 18.84 15.25
N ILE A 188 -3.65 19.39 15.39
CA ILE A 188 -4.07 20.62 14.69
C ILE A 188 -3.19 21.82 15.07
N LYS A 189 -2.85 21.97 16.37
CA LYS A 189 -1.94 23.02 16.83
C LYS A 189 -0.56 22.94 16.20
N LYS A 190 -0.03 21.69 16.04
CA LYS A 190 1.31 21.46 15.51
C LYS A 190 1.38 21.58 13.98
N TYR A 191 0.38 21.05 13.26
CA TYR A 191 0.44 20.87 11.81
C TYR A 191 -0.55 21.76 11.03
N GLY A 192 -1.52 22.41 11.70
CA GLY A 192 -2.46 23.31 11.08
C GLY A 192 -3.62 22.66 10.33
N HIS A 193 -3.76 21.33 10.42
CA HIS A 193 -4.84 20.56 9.78
C HIS A 193 -5.20 19.32 10.62
N PRO A 194 -6.36 18.69 10.41
CA PRO A 194 -6.72 17.43 11.09
C PRO A 194 -5.74 16.30 10.77
N CYS A 195 -5.59 15.37 11.74
CA CYS A 195 -4.72 14.21 11.59
C CYS A 195 -5.23 13.27 10.47
N PRO A 196 -4.44 12.94 9.46
CA PRO A 196 -4.86 12.10 8.34
C PRO A 196 -4.77 10.61 8.69
N ILE A 197 -5.72 10.10 9.48
CA ILE A 197 -5.74 8.71 9.94
C ILE A 197 -6.15 7.74 8.82
N GLY A 198 -7.09 8.14 7.95
CA GLY A 198 -7.71 7.28 6.94
C GLY A 198 -8.63 6.22 7.53
N VAL A 199 -8.75 5.06 6.90
CA VAL A 199 -9.59 3.94 7.37
C VAL A 199 -9.01 3.26 8.62
N ASN A 200 -9.85 2.61 9.42
CA ASN A 200 -9.42 1.96 10.67
C ASN A 200 -8.61 0.67 10.41
N GLY A 201 -9.04 -0.16 9.45
CA GLY A 201 -8.34 -1.41 9.11
C GLY A 201 -8.20 -1.60 7.60
N ARG A 202 -7.03 -2.06 7.14
CA ARG A 202 -6.83 -2.48 5.74
C ARG A 202 -5.84 -3.62 5.67
N ASN A 203 -6.31 -4.78 5.23
CA ASN A 203 -5.51 -5.97 5.04
C ASN A 203 -5.69 -6.53 3.63
N SER A 204 -4.68 -7.15 3.08
CA SER A 204 -4.83 -7.91 1.83
C SER A 204 -5.44 -9.27 2.12
N ASP A 205 -6.40 -9.68 1.30
CA ASP A 205 -6.79 -11.08 1.18
C ASP A 205 -6.14 -11.61 -0.10
N ASN A 206 -5.22 -12.55 0.03
CA ASN A 206 -4.46 -13.10 -1.08
C ASN A 206 -5.02 -14.43 -1.60
N THR A 207 -6.15 -14.90 -1.06
CA THR A 207 -6.75 -16.21 -1.38
C THR A 207 -6.93 -16.40 -2.88
N LEU A 208 -7.47 -15.40 -3.58
CA LEU A 208 -7.67 -15.47 -5.03
C LEU A 208 -6.34 -15.55 -5.77
N TYR A 209 -5.34 -14.78 -5.35
CA TYR A 209 -4.02 -14.80 -5.96
C TYR A 209 -3.36 -16.18 -5.83
N GLU A 210 -3.37 -16.75 -4.63
CA GLU A 210 -2.80 -18.08 -4.39
C GLU A 210 -3.48 -19.17 -5.22
N GLN A 211 -4.80 -19.17 -5.27
CA GLN A 211 -5.58 -20.14 -6.04
C GLN A 211 -5.35 -20.03 -7.56
N LYS A 212 -5.19 -18.82 -8.09
CA LYS A 212 -5.13 -18.59 -9.55
C LYS A 212 -3.71 -18.51 -10.11
N ILE A 213 -2.74 -18.09 -9.29
CA ILE A 213 -1.36 -17.80 -9.70
C ILE A 213 -0.36 -18.75 -9.04
N GLY A 214 -0.71 -19.32 -7.86
CA GLY A 214 0.14 -20.30 -7.15
C GLY A 214 1.35 -19.65 -6.47
N TRP A 215 1.19 -18.44 -5.91
CA TRP A 215 2.24 -17.76 -5.15
C TRP A 215 1.66 -17.14 -3.87
N ALA A 216 2.43 -17.17 -2.81
CA ALA A 216 2.16 -16.54 -1.53
C ALA A 216 3.36 -15.70 -1.08
N VAL A 217 3.10 -14.75 -0.19
CA VAL A 217 4.14 -13.98 0.49
C VAL A 217 4.95 -14.92 1.38
N SER A 218 6.26 -14.82 1.34
CA SER A 218 7.19 -15.70 2.07
C SER A 218 8.07 -14.97 3.07
N GLN A 219 8.24 -13.66 2.92
CA GLN A 219 9.14 -12.87 3.74
C GLN A 219 8.38 -12.19 4.88
N PRO A 220 8.73 -12.43 6.17
CA PRO A 220 8.17 -11.70 7.30
C PRO A 220 8.39 -10.18 7.18
N LEU A 221 7.44 -9.38 7.66
CA LEU A 221 7.46 -7.92 7.57
C LEU A 221 8.76 -7.32 8.12
N VAL A 222 9.22 -7.82 9.27
CA VAL A 222 10.45 -7.34 9.95
C VAL A 222 11.70 -7.44 9.06
N VAL A 223 11.77 -8.43 8.19
CA VAL A 223 12.92 -8.60 7.27
C VAL A 223 12.95 -7.48 6.22
N GLY A 224 11.79 -7.14 5.65
CA GLY A 224 11.65 -6.01 4.73
C GLY A 224 11.90 -4.66 5.42
N MET A 225 11.42 -4.53 6.67
CA MET A 225 11.66 -3.34 7.50
C MET A 225 13.16 -3.13 7.78
N ARG A 226 13.90 -4.18 8.13
CA ARG A 226 15.36 -4.12 8.32
C ARG A 226 16.07 -3.56 7.09
N LYS A 227 15.81 -4.15 5.92
CA LYS A 227 16.42 -3.70 4.66
C LYS A 227 16.07 -2.24 4.33
N THR A 228 14.83 -1.84 4.60
CA THR A 228 14.37 -0.46 4.35
C THR A 228 15.02 0.51 5.31
N TYR A 229 15.11 0.16 6.59
CA TYR A 229 15.78 0.95 7.61
C TYR A 229 17.27 1.14 7.27
N ASP A 230 17.98 0.05 6.98
CA ASP A 230 19.42 0.08 6.67
C ASP A 230 19.69 1.02 5.49
N TRP A 231 18.89 0.91 4.43
CA TRP A 231 19.02 1.80 3.27
C TRP A 231 18.75 3.27 3.62
N ILE A 232 17.66 3.58 4.36
CA ILE A 232 17.33 4.96 4.79
C ILE A 232 18.44 5.52 5.69
N ASN A 233 18.92 4.72 6.64
CA ASN A 233 20.00 5.13 7.54
C ASN A 233 21.29 5.46 6.76
N GLU A 234 21.60 4.70 5.70
CA GLU A 234 22.69 5.04 4.79
C GLU A 234 22.46 6.37 4.05
N GLN A 235 21.22 6.68 3.63
CA GLN A 235 20.94 7.95 2.95
C GLN A 235 21.08 9.16 3.89
N ILE A 236 20.69 9.00 5.15
CA ILE A 236 20.80 10.06 6.18
C ILE A 236 22.27 10.37 6.50
N ASN A 237 23.15 9.37 6.44
CA ASN A 237 24.56 9.50 6.81
C ASN A 237 25.50 9.80 5.63
N LYS A 238 24.97 10.02 4.44
CA LYS A 238 25.73 10.49 3.27
C LYS A 238 25.88 12.02 3.24
#